data_d4c34f23a4a0ed3da31e6aa00ab8d8d3
#
_entry.id   d4c34f23a4a0ed3da31e6aa00ab8d8d3
#
_cell.length_a   1.000
_cell.length_b   1.000
_cell.length_c   1.000
_cell.angle_alpha   90.00
_cell.angle_beta   90.00
_cell.angle_gamma   90.00
#
_symmetry.space_group_name_H-M   'P 1'
#
loop_
_entity.id
_entity.type
_entity.pdbx_description
1 polymer ?
#
loop_
_entity_poly.entity_id
_entity_poly.type
_entity_poly.pdbx_seq_one_letter_code
_entity_poly.pdbx_strand_id
1 'polypeptide(L)'
;MVGVRSEAYTRERTFNPNNVAYDESQYPKELDSGIEASGILEVMPDGYGFIRCENYMPGENDVYVAPSQIRRFGLKTGDILKGNKRIKTQQEKFSALLFVKSINGYTVEESAKRMAFEDMTPIFPDERIKMETPGCSVAMRVMDLVSPVGKGQRGMIVSPPKAGKTTLLKEVAKSILNGNPKMHML
;
A
#
# COMPACT_ATOMS: atom_id res chain seq x y z
N MET A 1 2.29 6.76 -42.53
CA MET A 1 1.26 6.17 -41.67
C MET A 1 1.17 7.00 -40.43
N VAL A 2 0.11 7.75 -40.26
CA VAL A 2 -0.11 8.75 -39.22
C VAL A 2 -0.67 8.00 -38.01
N GLY A 3 0.07 8.03 -36.88
CA GLY A 3 -0.41 7.46 -35.62
C GLY A 3 -1.48 8.33 -35.01
N VAL A 4 -2.66 7.78 -34.82
CA VAL A 4 -3.78 8.37 -34.13
C VAL A 4 -3.42 8.54 -32.66
N ARG A 5 -3.24 9.78 -32.22
CA ARG A 5 -3.24 10.13 -30.78
C ARG A 5 -4.66 9.93 -30.27
N SER A 6 -4.86 8.95 -29.41
CA SER A 6 -6.07 8.86 -28.62
C SER A 6 -6.08 9.99 -27.58
N GLU A 7 -6.87 11.00 -27.81
CA GLU A 7 -7.32 11.95 -26.80
C GLU A 7 -8.23 11.20 -25.82
N ALA A 8 -7.65 10.60 -24.81
CA ALA A 8 -8.34 9.90 -23.75
C ALA A 8 -8.26 10.69 -22.46
N TYR A 9 -9.35 11.39 -22.17
CA TYR A 9 -9.89 11.60 -20.85
C TYR A 9 -9.01 12.29 -19.80
N THR A 10 -8.67 13.53 -20.04
CA THR A 10 -8.36 14.48 -18.96
C THR A 10 -9.67 15.09 -18.44
N ARG A 11 -10.47 14.34 -17.72
CA ARG A 11 -11.40 14.92 -16.75
C ARG A 11 -10.60 15.25 -15.50
N GLU A 12 -10.12 16.47 -15.42
CA GLU A 12 -9.72 17.10 -14.17
C GLU A 12 -10.91 17.02 -13.21
N ARG A 13 -10.89 16.02 -12.33
CA ARG A 13 -11.76 16.02 -11.17
C ARG A 13 -11.14 17.00 -10.19
N THR A 14 -11.64 18.22 -10.18
CA THR A 14 -11.35 19.20 -9.15
C THR A 14 -11.73 18.58 -7.81
N PHE A 15 -10.71 18.09 -7.11
CA PHE A 15 -10.81 17.68 -5.72
C PHE A 15 -11.17 18.95 -4.93
N ASN A 16 -12.33 18.95 -4.28
CA ASN A 16 -12.74 20.05 -3.42
C ASN A 16 -12.33 19.72 -1.98
N PRO A 17 -11.23 20.28 -1.46
CA PRO A 17 -10.74 19.98 -0.11
C PRO A 17 -11.72 20.40 1.00
N ASN A 18 -12.67 21.30 0.71
CA ASN A 18 -13.67 21.74 1.67
C ASN A 18 -14.77 20.72 1.95
N ASN A 19 -14.82 19.61 1.19
CA ASN A 19 -15.82 18.55 1.33
C ASN A 19 -15.30 17.31 2.07
N VAL A 20 -14.10 17.39 2.67
CA VAL A 20 -13.39 16.26 3.29
C VAL A 20 -13.41 16.34 4.82
N ALA A 21 -13.91 17.44 5.39
CA ALA A 21 -14.04 17.56 6.84
C ALA A 21 -14.87 16.38 7.37
N TYR A 22 -14.21 15.55 8.17
CA TYR A 22 -14.84 14.45 8.88
C TYR A 22 -15.63 15.03 10.05
N ASP A 23 -16.94 14.93 9.96
CA ASP A 23 -17.85 15.30 11.04
C ASP A 23 -18.56 14.03 11.54
N GLU A 24 -18.15 13.53 12.70
CA GLU A 24 -18.78 12.39 13.37
C GLU A 24 -20.30 12.60 13.57
N SER A 25 -20.73 13.86 13.68
CA SER A 25 -22.12 14.21 13.90
C SER A 25 -23.03 13.91 12.70
N GLN A 26 -22.45 13.74 11.50
CA GLN A 26 -23.22 13.46 10.27
C GLN A 26 -23.66 12.00 10.16
N TYR A 27 -23.12 11.11 11.00
CA TYR A 27 -23.48 9.70 10.98
C TYR A 27 -24.42 9.36 12.14
N PRO A 28 -25.54 8.70 11.85
CA PRO A 28 -26.46 8.26 12.90
C PRO A 28 -25.75 7.32 13.88
N LYS A 29 -25.67 7.71 15.14
CA LYS A 29 -25.03 6.91 16.21
C LYS A 29 -25.69 5.51 16.33
N GLU A 30 -26.92 5.39 15.92
CA GLU A 30 -27.69 4.14 15.91
C GLU A 30 -27.14 3.12 14.91
N LEU A 31 -26.39 3.56 13.90
CA LEU A 31 -25.77 2.68 12.90
C LEU A 31 -24.35 2.25 13.26
N ASP A 32 -23.74 2.88 14.25
CA ASP A 32 -22.37 2.58 14.68
C ASP A 32 -22.37 1.34 15.58
N SER A 33 -21.63 0.31 15.18
CA SER A 33 -21.45 -0.89 16.01
C SER A 33 -20.47 -0.68 17.17
N GLY A 34 -19.76 0.45 17.23
CA GLY A 34 -18.66 0.69 18.17
C GLY A 34 -17.41 -0.17 17.91
N ILE A 35 -17.42 -1.01 16.87
CA ILE A 35 -16.30 -1.90 16.53
C ILE A 35 -15.42 -1.21 15.48
N GLU A 36 -14.14 -1.05 15.81
CA GLU A 36 -13.17 -0.51 14.88
C GLU A 36 -12.72 -1.57 13.86
N ALA A 37 -12.65 -1.15 12.59
CA ALA A 37 -12.01 -1.89 11.52
C ALA A 37 -10.64 -1.31 11.24
N SER A 38 -9.63 -2.15 11.11
CA SER A 38 -8.28 -1.75 10.67
C SER A 38 -7.74 -2.80 9.71
N GLY A 39 -7.20 -2.36 8.59
CA GLY A 39 -6.61 -3.25 7.60
C GLY A 39 -6.24 -2.53 6.32
N ILE A 40 -5.84 -3.29 5.31
CA ILE A 40 -5.43 -2.77 4.01
C ILE A 40 -6.60 -2.82 3.04
N LEU A 41 -6.83 -1.70 2.36
CA LEU A 41 -7.86 -1.60 1.34
C LEU A 41 -7.45 -2.32 0.06
N GLU A 42 -8.32 -3.15 -0.45
CA GLU A 42 -8.29 -3.65 -1.82
C GLU A 42 -9.51 -3.12 -2.57
N VAL A 43 -9.25 -2.33 -3.62
CA VAL A 43 -10.31 -1.78 -4.49
C VAL A 43 -10.55 -2.73 -5.64
N MET A 44 -11.78 -3.16 -5.81
CA MET A 44 -12.22 -4.05 -6.88
C MET A 44 -12.46 -3.28 -8.19
N PRO A 45 -12.39 -3.95 -9.36
CA PRO A 45 -12.62 -3.32 -10.66
C PRO A 45 -13.97 -2.57 -10.76
N ASP A 46 -14.98 -3.06 -10.06
CA ASP A 46 -16.33 -2.46 -10.02
C ASP A 46 -16.40 -1.19 -9.15
N GLY A 47 -15.29 -0.78 -8.54
CA GLY A 47 -15.16 0.47 -7.80
C GLY A 47 -15.56 0.43 -6.34
N TYR A 48 -16.03 -0.69 -5.79
CA TYR A 48 -16.12 -0.93 -4.35
C TYR A 48 -14.84 -1.56 -3.84
N GLY A 49 -14.69 -1.69 -2.52
CA GLY A 49 -13.51 -2.31 -1.94
C GLY A 49 -13.78 -3.10 -0.68
N PHE A 50 -12.73 -3.77 -0.20
CA PHE A 50 -12.71 -4.46 1.09
C PHE A 50 -11.48 -4.06 1.88
N ILE A 51 -11.68 -3.80 3.16
CA ILE A 51 -10.56 -3.77 4.12
C ILE A 51 -10.23 -5.21 4.45
N ARG A 52 -9.03 -5.65 4.06
CA ARG A 52 -8.49 -6.98 4.39
C ARG A 52 -7.96 -6.92 5.80
N CYS A 53 -8.63 -7.60 6.72
CA CYS A 53 -8.28 -7.56 8.13
C CYS A 53 -7.21 -8.60 8.52
N GLU A 54 -7.05 -9.68 7.73
CA GLU A 54 -6.16 -10.80 8.03
C GLU A 54 -5.29 -11.15 6.82
N ASN A 55 -3.97 -11.13 7.02
CA ASN A 55 -2.96 -11.64 6.05
C ASN A 55 -3.13 -11.19 4.59
N TYR A 56 -3.72 -10.03 4.34
CA TYR A 56 -3.95 -9.46 2.99
C TYR A 56 -4.81 -10.31 2.05
N MET A 57 -5.32 -11.43 2.52
CA MET A 57 -6.15 -12.36 1.75
C MET A 57 -7.63 -12.16 2.07
N PRO A 58 -8.54 -12.52 1.14
CA PRO A 58 -9.98 -12.52 1.42
C PRO A 58 -10.32 -13.36 2.65
N GLY A 59 -11.04 -12.78 3.59
CA GLY A 59 -11.44 -13.40 4.85
C GLY A 59 -12.88 -13.10 5.25
N GLU A 60 -13.39 -13.81 6.23
CA GLU A 60 -14.77 -13.62 6.73
C GLU A 60 -14.95 -12.31 7.51
N ASN A 61 -13.84 -11.78 8.07
CA ASN A 61 -13.82 -10.54 8.83
C ASN A 61 -13.61 -9.28 7.99
N ASP A 62 -13.53 -9.43 6.67
CA ASP A 62 -13.36 -8.33 5.75
C ASP A 62 -14.51 -7.31 5.85
N VAL A 63 -14.16 -6.04 5.67
CA VAL A 63 -15.11 -4.94 5.79
C VAL A 63 -15.34 -4.29 4.45
N TYR A 64 -16.58 -4.28 4.00
CA TYR A 64 -16.97 -3.66 2.74
C TYR A 64 -16.82 -2.14 2.79
N VAL A 65 -16.23 -1.57 1.75
CA VAL A 65 -16.07 -0.13 1.56
C VAL A 65 -16.86 0.31 0.33
N ALA A 66 -17.78 1.24 0.53
CA ALA A 66 -18.66 1.71 -0.54
C ALA A 66 -17.91 2.54 -1.60
N PRO A 67 -18.32 2.47 -2.89
CA PRO A 67 -17.71 3.27 -3.95
C PRO A 67 -17.75 4.79 -3.70
N SER A 68 -18.77 5.26 -2.99
CA SER A 68 -18.90 6.66 -2.59
C SER A 68 -17.78 7.10 -1.65
N GLN A 69 -17.39 6.26 -0.70
CA GLN A 69 -16.30 6.52 0.23
C GLN A 69 -14.94 6.48 -0.50
N ILE A 70 -14.74 5.48 -1.37
CA ILE A 70 -13.52 5.38 -2.18
C ILE A 70 -13.31 6.64 -3.02
N ARG A 71 -14.37 7.10 -3.71
CA ARG A 71 -14.30 8.32 -4.52
C ARG A 71 -14.16 9.59 -3.69
N ARG A 72 -14.88 9.69 -2.56
CA ARG A 72 -14.86 10.88 -1.70
C ARG A 72 -13.47 11.14 -1.11
N PHE A 73 -12.81 10.10 -0.65
CA PHE A 73 -11.51 10.20 0.04
C PHE A 73 -10.31 9.87 -0.86
N GLY A 74 -10.54 9.62 -2.15
CA GLY A 74 -9.47 9.27 -3.09
C GLY A 74 -8.70 8.02 -2.69
N LEU A 75 -9.39 7.02 -2.11
CA LEU A 75 -8.77 5.80 -1.61
C LEU A 75 -8.23 4.93 -2.75
N LYS A 76 -7.09 4.30 -2.51
CA LYS A 76 -6.44 3.40 -3.47
C LYS A 76 -6.15 2.05 -2.81
N THR A 77 -6.01 1.02 -3.64
CA THR A 77 -5.52 -0.28 -3.17
C THR A 77 -4.16 -0.12 -2.50
N GLY A 78 -4.01 -0.72 -1.32
CA GLY A 78 -2.81 -0.60 -0.50
C GLY A 78 -2.92 0.43 0.63
N ASP A 79 -3.96 1.27 0.65
CA ASP A 79 -4.19 2.21 1.76
C ASP A 79 -4.54 1.45 3.04
N ILE A 80 -3.88 1.82 4.14
CA ILE A 80 -4.22 1.32 5.48
C ILE A 80 -5.35 2.17 6.02
N LEU A 81 -6.52 1.58 6.17
CA LEU A 81 -7.71 2.27 6.68
C LEU A 81 -7.99 1.89 8.12
N LYS A 82 -8.40 2.89 8.90
CA LYS A 82 -9.04 2.70 10.21
C LYS A 82 -10.37 3.43 10.24
N GLY A 83 -11.37 2.79 10.79
CA GLY A 83 -12.71 3.37 10.88
C GLY A 83 -13.66 2.48 11.65
N ASN A 84 -14.92 2.91 11.83
CA ASN A 84 -15.92 2.11 12.52
C ASN A 84 -16.76 1.30 11.55
N LYS A 85 -17.12 0.08 11.99
CA LYS A 85 -18.04 -0.79 11.26
C LYS A 85 -19.47 -0.34 11.52
N ARG A 86 -20.31 -0.43 10.47
CA ARG A 86 -21.77 -0.34 10.63
C ARG A 86 -22.30 -1.61 11.27
N ILE A 87 -23.39 -1.47 12.03
CA ILE A 87 -24.16 -2.63 12.52
C ILE A 87 -24.58 -3.48 11.32
N LYS A 88 -24.22 -4.77 11.36
CA LYS A 88 -24.51 -5.72 10.28
C LYS A 88 -25.97 -6.13 10.30
N THR A 89 -26.63 -6.06 9.15
CA THR A 89 -27.98 -6.60 8.96
C THR A 89 -27.90 -8.12 8.72
N GLN A 90 -28.94 -8.87 9.08
CA GLN A 90 -28.94 -10.34 8.94
C GLN A 90 -28.75 -10.84 7.50
N GLN A 91 -29.06 -10.02 6.52
CA GLN A 91 -28.92 -10.36 5.09
C GLN A 91 -27.53 -10.03 4.50
N GLU A 92 -26.69 -9.29 5.21
CA GLU A 92 -25.37 -8.88 4.72
C GLU A 92 -24.31 -9.95 5.03
N LYS A 93 -23.52 -10.33 4.05
CA LYS A 93 -22.41 -11.27 4.23
C LYS A 93 -21.25 -10.63 4.99
N PHE A 94 -20.91 -9.38 4.66
CA PHE A 94 -19.81 -8.62 5.26
C PHE A 94 -20.34 -7.41 6.02
N SER A 95 -19.62 -7.00 7.07
CA SER A 95 -19.86 -5.71 7.71
C SER A 95 -19.45 -4.58 6.76
N ALA A 96 -20.17 -3.47 6.76
CA ALA A 96 -19.79 -2.30 5.97
C ALA A 96 -19.05 -1.27 6.82
N LEU A 97 -18.13 -0.54 6.21
CA LEU A 97 -17.46 0.60 6.83
C LEU A 97 -18.46 1.75 6.96
N LEU A 98 -18.71 2.22 8.17
CA LEU A 98 -19.58 3.37 8.43
C LEU A 98 -18.86 4.66 8.07
N PHE A 99 -17.67 4.87 8.62
CA PHE A 99 -16.85 6.02 8.35
C PHE A 99 -15.34 5.71 8.50
N VAL A 100 -14.52 6.56 7.86
CA VAL A 100 -13.07 6.48 7.90
C VAL A 100 -12.55 7.44 8.97
N LYS A 101 -11.74 6.95 9.92
CA LYS A 101 -11.06 7.77 10.94
C LYS A 101 -9.68 8.22 10.47
N SER A 102 -8.92 7.31 9.90
CA SER A 102 -7.57 7.62 9.41
C SER A 102 -7.22 6.81 8.17
N ILE A 103 -6.34 7.37 7.36
CA ILE A 103 -5.79 6.77 6.14
C ILE A 103 -4.28 6.80 6.25
N ASN A 104 -3.62 5.65 6.21
CA ASN A 104 -2.16 5.51 6.36
C ASN A 104 -1.59 6.14 7.65
N GLY A 105 -2.39 6.20 8.71
CA GLY A 105 -2.01 6.80 9.99
C GLY A 105 -2.20 8.31 10.09
N TYR A 106 -2.61 8.97 9.01
CA TYR A 106 -2.90 10.40 8.95
C TYR A 106 -4.40 10.66 9.06
N THR A 107 -4.76 11.88 9.40
CA THR A 107 -6.16 12.31 9.33
C THR A 107 -6.67 12.31 7.88
N VAL A 108 -7.98 12.24 7.69
CA VAL A 108 -8.58 12.24 6.35
C VAL A 108 -8.20 13.51 5.57
N GLU A 109 -8.13 14.65 6.26
CA GLU A 109 -7.79 15.94 5.66
C GLU A 109 -6.32 16.02 5.21
N GLU A 110 -5.40 15.49 6.00
CA GLU A 110 -3.99 15.41 5.66
C GLU A 110 -3.75 14.44 4.51
N SER A 111 -4.41 13.28 4.56
CA SER A 111 -4.31 12.26 3.52
C SER A 111 -4.86 12.75 2.17
N ALA A 112 -5.84 13.64 2.17
CA ALA A 112 -6.41 14.21 0.97
C ALA A 112 -5.41 15.08 0.17
N LYS A 113 -4.40 15.63 0.85
CA LYS A 113 -3.35 16.47 0.23
C LYS A 113 -2.21 15.65 -0.38
N ARG A 114 -2.24 14.33 -0.24
CA ARG A 114 -1.17 13.47 -0.76
C ARG A 114 -1.09 13.52 -2.27
N MET A 115 0.13 13.59 -2.78
CA MET A 115 0.41 13.44 -4.21
C MET A 115 0.15 11.99 -4.65
N ALA A 116 -0.42 11.80 -5.83
CA ALA A 116 -0.56 10.47 -6.39
C ALA A 116 0.82 9.91 -6.77
N PHE A 117 1.00 8.60 -6.62
CA PHE A 117 2.28 7.96 -6.92
C PHE A 117 2.71 8.18 -8.38
N GLU A 118 1.75 8.20 -9.27
CA GLU A 118 1.97 8.39 -10.71
C GLU A 118 2.48 9.81 -11.06
N ASP A 119 2.20 10.79 -10.18
CA ASP A 119 2.59 12.18 -10.35
C ASP A 119 3.95 12.51 -9.68
N MET A 120 4.51 11.52 -8.94
CA MET A 120 5.81 11.71 -8.29
C MET A 120 6.94 11.68 -9.30
N THR A 121 7.93 12.55 -9.12
CA THR A 121 9.15 12.55 -9.94
C THR A 121 9.95 11.27 -9.67
N PRO A 122 10.22 10.43 -10.67
CA PRO A 122 11.07 9.26 -10.50
C PRO A 122 12.51 9.69 -10.26
N ILE A 123 13.13 9.15 -9.22
CA ILE A 123 14.54 9.36 -8.90
C ILE A 123 15.30 8.03 -8.95
N PHE A 124 16.57 8.07 -9.31
CA PHE A 124 17.43 6.90 -9.18
C PHE A 124 17.70 6.62 -7.70
N PRO A 125 17.92 5.34 -7.31
CA PRO A 125 18.31 4.98 -5.95
C PRO A 125 19.63 5.66 -5.57
N ASP A 126 19.60 6.58 -4.63
CA ASP A 126 20.73 7.36 -4.14
C ASP A 126 21.21 6.92 -2.75
N GLU A 127 20.36 6.17 -2.02
CA GLU A 127 20.68 5.62 -0.72
C GLU A 127 21.11 4.15 -0.84
N ARG A 128 22.44 3.90 -0.65
CA ARG A 128 23.02 2.56 -0.76
C ARG A 128 22.60 1.66 0.40
N ILE A 129 22.27 0.41 0.08
CA ILE A 129 22.10 -0.67 1.06
C ILE A 129 23.47 -1.35 1.21
N LYS A 130 24.10 -1.23 2.36
CA LYS A 130 25.39 -1.86 2.63
C LYS A 130 25.20 -3.36 2.86
N MET A 131 25.77 -4.18 1.99
CA MET A 131 25.72 -5.65 2.07
C MET A 131 26.84 -6.21 2.94
N GLU A 132 27.98 -5.52 3.03
CA GLU A 132 29.08 -5.92 3.90
C GLU A 132 28.73 -5.63 5.36
N THR A 133 28.38 -6.68 6.08
CA THR A 133 28.07 -6.66 7.52
C THR A 133 29.02 -7.60 8.26
N PRO A 134 29.24 -7.42 9.58
CA PRO A 134 30.06 -8.35 10.35
C PRO A 134 29.60 -9.80 10.19
N GLY A 135 30.50 -10.71 9.81
CA GLY A 135 30.19 -12.11 9.57
C GLY A 135 29.54 -12.43 8.22
N CYS A 136 29.46 -11.46 7.28
CA CYS A 136 28.98 -11.73 5.93
C CYS A 136 29.97 -12.60 5.12
N SER A 137 29.44 -13.26 4.09
CA SER A 137 30.26 -14.05 3.17
C SER A 137 31.09 -13.17 2.22
N VAL A 138 32.10 -13.78 1.61
CA VAL A 138 32.91 -13.14 0.55
C VAL A 138 32.01 -12.68 -0.60
N ALA A 139 30.95 -13.44 -0.93
CA ALA A 139 30.01 -13.09 -1.98
C ALA A 139 29.33 -11.73 -1.71
N MET A 140 28.95 -11.43 -0.47
CA MET A 140 28.34 -10.15 -0.10
C MET A 140 29.32 -8.99 -0.22
N ARG A 141 30.60 -9.21 0.11
CA ARG A 141 31.65 -8.20 -0.08
C ARG A 141 31.89 -7.92 -1.56
N VAL A 142 31.96 -8.97 -2.37
CA VAL A 142 32.11 -8.82 -3.84
C VAL A 142 30.91 -8.08 -4.43
N MET A 143 29.69 -8.47 -4.03
CA MET A 143 28.48 -7.82 -4.50
C MET A 143 28.44 -6.34 -4.13
N ASP A 144 28.83 -6.01 -2.91
CA ASP A 144 28.84 -4.63 -2.41
C ASP A 144 29.85 -3.75 -3.15
N LEU A 145 30.96 -4.35 -3.62
CA LEU A 145 32.01 -3.66 -4.36
C LEU A 145 31.70 -3.51 -5.86
N VAL A 146 31.16 -4.57 -6.49
CA VAL A 146 31.03 -4.66 -7.96
C VAL A 146 29.63 -4.28 -8.43
N SER A 147 28.61 -4.56 -7.62
CA SER A 147 27.19 -4.35 -7.94
C SER A 147 26.43 -3.80 -6.73
N PRO A 148 26.74 -2.57 -6.29
CA PRO A 148 26.05 -1.97 -5.15
C PRO A 148 24.55 -1.84 -5.40
N VAL A 149 23.74 -2.06 -4.35
CA VAL A 149 22.28 -2.01 -4.39
C VAL A 149 21.81 -0.82 -3.59
N GLY A 150 20.86 -0.05 -4.15
CA GLY A 150 20.23 1.07 -3.48
C GLY A 150 18.80 0.76 -3.04
N LYS A 151 18.28 1.55 -2.11
CA LYS A 151 16.87 1.47 -1.69
C LYS A 151 15.94 1.79 -2.86
N GLY A 152 14.93 0.96 -3.08
CA GLY A 152 14.00 1.10 -4.22
C GLY A 152 14.51 0.52 -5.54
N GLN A 153 15.75 0.02 -5.59
CA GLN A 153 16.31 -0.58 -6.80
C GLN A 153 15.63 -1.92 -7.13
N ARG A 154 15.35 -2.13 -8.40
CA ARG A 154 14.94 -3.44 -8.93
C ARG A 154 16.16 -4.16 -9.48
N GLY A 155 16.49 -5.29 -8.89
CA GLY A 155 17.64 -6.12 -9.30
C GLY A 155 17.20 -7.47 -9.84
N MET A 156 17.99 -8.02 -10.78
CA MET A 156 17.79 -9.36 -11.30
C MET A 156 19.09 -10.16 -11.15
N ILE A 157 18.99 -11.37 -10.59
CA ILE A 157 20.10 -12.31 -10.48
C ILE A 157 19.89 -13.39 -11.56
N VAL A 158 20.78 -13.36 -12.56
CA VAL A 158 20.78 -14.34 -13.65
C VAL A 158 21.95 -15.28 -13.48
N SER A 159 21.69 -16.58 -13.47
CA SER A 159 22.73 -17.60 -13.39
C SER A 159 22.24 -18.93 -13.97
N PRO A 160 23.13 -19.83 -14.42
CA PRO A 160 22.77 -21.19 -14.77
C PRO A 160 22.09 -21.94 -13.63
N PRO A 161 21.36 -23.04 -13.92
CA PRO A 161 20.85 -23.93 -12.88
C PRO A 161 21.97 -24.43 -11.95
N LYS A 162 21.66 -24.62 -10.66
CA LYS A 162 22.59 -25.13 -9.63
C LYS A 162 23.82 -24.26 -9.33
N ALA A 163 23.86 -23.00 -9.78
CA ALA A 163 24.96 -22.06 -9.53
C ALA A 163 24.91 -21.32 -8.18
N GLY A 164 24.06 -21.76 -7.24
CA GLY A 164 23.99 -21.13 -5.91
C GLY A 164 23.08 -19.90 -5.83
N LYS A 165 22.21 -19.64 -6.81
CA LYS A 165 21.29 -18.48 -6.85
C LYS A 165 20.50 -18.31 -5.57
N THR A 166 19.86 -19.38 -5.09
CA THR A 166 19.06 -19.35 -3.84
C THR A 166 19.92 -19.06 -2.61
N THR A 167 21.15 -19.59 -2.56
CA THR A 167 22.10 -19.31 -1.47
C THR A 167 22.47 -17.85 -1.45
N LEU A 168 22.80 -17.27 -2.61
CA LEU A 168 23.10 -15.84 -2.74
C LEU A 168 21.92 -14.98 -2.28
N LEU A 169 20.68 -15.28 -2.70
CA LEU A 169 19.48 -14.56 -2.27
C LEU A 169 19.28 -14.60 -0.74
N LYS A 170 19.52 -15.76 -0.12
CA LYS A 170 19.43 -15.89 1.33
C LYS A 170 20.49 -15.04 2.05
N GLU A 171 21.69 -14.95 1.52
CA GLU A 171 22.77 -14.14 2.08
C GLU A 171 22.48 -12.64 1.91
N VAL A 172 21.97 -12.23 0.75
CA VAL A 172 21.48 -10.86 0.52
C VAL A 172 20.41 -10.50 1.55
N ALA A 173 19.41 -11.35 1.72
CA ALA A 173 18.35 -11.11 2.71
C ALA A 173 18.90 -10.95 4.13
N LYS A 174 19.82 -11.82 4.54
CA LYS A 174 20.48 -11.73 5.86
C LYS A 174 21.26 -10.43 6.01
N SER A 175 22.04 -10.05 5.00
CA SER A 175 22.83 -8.83 5.04
C SER A 175 21.95 -7.58 5.13
N ILE A 176 20.84 -7.54 4.39
CA ILE A 176 19.87 -6.45 4.45
C ILE A 176 19.27 -6.33 5.86
N LEU A 177 18.79 -7.42 6.43
CA LEU A 177 18.19 -7.44 7.77
C LEU A 177 19.18 -7.00 8.85
N ASN A 178 20.43 -7.47 8.76
CA ASN A 178 21.48 -7.11 9.72
C ASN A 178 21.86 -5.63 9.64
N GLY A 179 21.94 -5.08 8.43
CA GLY A 179 22.30 -3.68 8.21
C GLY A 179 21.14 -2.69 8.36
N ASN A 180 19.90 -3.17 8.18
CA ASN A 180 18.69 -2.34 8.16
C ASN A 180 17.53 -3.00 8.94
N PRO A 181 17.57 -2.99 10.28
CA PRO A 181 16.58 -3.70 11.11
C PRO A 181 15.12 -3.23 10.94
N LYS A 182 14.93 -2.03 10.38
CA LYS A 182 13.59 -1.46 10.11
C LYS A 182 13.04 -1.85 8.74
N MET A 183 13.80 -2.56 7.92
CA MET A 183 13.35 -2.95 6.57
C MET A 183 12.47 -4.20 6.66
N HIS A 184 11.25 -4.10 6.14
CA HIS A 184 10.36 -5.23 6.02
C HIS A 184 10.70 -6.05 4.77
N MET A 185 10.76 -7.37 4.91
CA MET A 185 11.00 -8.31 3.82
C MET A 185 9.78 -9.22 3.65
N LEU A 186 9.35 -9.38 2.42
CA LEU A 186 8.23 -10.23 2.00
C LEU A 186 8.72 -11.41 1.15
#